data_c4af378dc2ba541a3497c76e3d374fc4
#
_entry.id   c4af378dc2ba541a3497c76e3d374fc4
#
_cell.length_a   1.000
_cell.length_b   1.000
_cell.length_c   1.000
_cell.angle_alpha   90.00
_cell.angle_beta   90.00
_cell.angle_gamma   90.00
#
_symmetry.space_group_name_H-M   'P 1'
#
loop_
_entity.id
_entity.type
_entity.pdbx_description
1 polymer ?
#
loop_
_entity_poly.entity_id
_entity_poly.type
_entity_poly.pdbx_seq_one_letter_code
_entity_poly.pdbx_strand_id
1 'polypeptide(L)'
;MLLKMLMPFSLRTLFSLMITLLIFGTVFTTLVSDGKHVSPLRTPPKIPLSTPPCDRCRGSLIENVMTRYSQTWKKQQENSTKFRDLLRRTCHGFNKALVSQDNTPVGAQIVYDGEKRKPLTVTSAFFHTFAKSNPFRNKTWDTCSVVGNGGILSNSTCGERIDSAQFVIRCNLPPVENSHLKDVGKKTNLVTANPSILLEKFRGLQEHRRPFMESMHRYNDSLMLLPAFSYSRNTAVSLRALYTIEDFESPIRPVFLNPEYVRNLHSFWRSKGLRSMRLSSGLMVASLALELCTNVHLYGFWPFDQHPLLHQPLNNHYYDNRKSKKKVHAMPAEFDYLLRLHEQGVLKIHLGDCRPSSR
;
A
#
# COMPACT_ATOMS: atom_id res chain seq x y z
N MET A 1 32.53 -23.22 -60.75
CA MET A 1 33.46 -22.18 -60.35
C MET A 1 33.29 -21.91 -58.86
N LEU A 2 33.52 -22.94 -58.05
CA LEU A 2 33.33 -22.91 -56.59
C LEU A 2 34.35 -23.86 -55.93
N LEU A 3 35.63 -23.50 -56.07
CA LEU A 3 36.69 -24.30 -55.44
C LEU A 3 37.94 -23.45 -55.29
N LYS A 4 37.94 -22.55 -54.34
CA LYS A 4 39.17 -21.85 -53.86
C LYS A 4 38.81 -21.02 -52.62
N MET A 5 38.80 -21.62 -51.43
CA MET A 5 39.11 -20.94 -50.16
C MET A 5 39.14 -21.99 -49.00
N LEU A 6 40.02 -22.96 -49.16
CA LEU A 6 40.55 -23.67 -48.00
C LEU A 6 42.02 -23.23 -47.86
N MET A 7 42.24 -22.20 -47.07
CA MET A 7 43.61 -21.86 -46.65
C MET A 7 44.09 -22.95 -45.65
N PRO A 8 45.28 -23.53 -45.85
CA PRO A 8 45.86 -24.44 -44.89
C PRO A 8 46.27 -23.67 -43.65
N PHE A 9 45.64 -23.99 -42.53
CA PHE A 9 46.10 -23.50 -41.23
C PHE A 9 47.58 -23.92 -41.08
N SER A 10 48.47 -22.90 -40.85
CA SER A 10 49.87 -23.20 -40.67
C SER A 10 50.11 -23.94 -39.37
N LEU A 11 51.06 -24.89 -39.35
CA LEU A 11 51.42 -25.68 -38.15
C LEU A 11 51.63 -24.78 -36.89
N ARG A 12 52.08 -23.57 -37.08
CA ARG A 12 52.27 -22.56 -36.02
C ARG A 12 50.94 -22.07 -35.43
N THR A 13 49.90 -21.90 -36.19
CA THR A 13 48.56 -21.50 -35.67
C THR A 13 47.92 -22.62 -34.89
N LEU A 14 48.07 -23.87 -35.34
CA LEU A 14 47.61 -25.04 -34.61
C LEU A 14 48.36 -25.21 -33.28
N PHE A 15 49.69 -24.99 -33.25
CA PHE A 15 50.48 -25.05 -32.02
C PHE A 15 50.12 -23.92 -31.03
N SER A 16 49.85 -22.69 -31.54
CA SER A 16 49.40 -21.57 -30.73
C SER A 16 48.02 -21.84 -30.12
N LEU A 17 47.08 -22.41 -30.87
CA LEU A 17 45.74 -22.78 -30.38
C LEU A 17 45.82 -23.88 -29.31
N MET A 18 46.67 -24.89 -29.48
CA MET A 18 46.87 -25.94 -28.49
C MET A 18 47.48 -25.41 -27.17
N ILE A 19 48.46 -24.49 -27.26
CA ILE A 19 49.04 -23.87 -26.07
C ILE A 19 48.00 -23.03 -25.32
N THR A 20 47.20 -22.24 -26.06
CA THR A 20 46.13 -21.42 -25.45
C THR A 20 45.07 -22.29 -24.76
N LEU A 21 44.65 -23.40 -25.36
CA LEU A 21 43.73 -24.35 -24.75
C LEU A 21 44.30 -25.05 -23.52
N LEU A 22 45.62 -25.39 -23.53
CA LEU A 22 46.27 -25.94 -22.37
C LEU A 22 46.40 -24.94 -21.22
N ILE A 23 46.71 -23.66 -21.50
CA ILE A 23 46.75 -22.60 -20.49
C ILE A 23 45.38 -22.33 -19.91
N PHE A 24 44.31 -22.25 -20.77
CA PHE A 24 42.93 -22.10 -20.27
C PHE A 24 42.49 -23.32 -19.47
N GLY A 25 42.83 -24.54 -19.89
CA GLY A 25 42.54 -25.77 -19.15
C GLY A 25 43.20 -25.84 -17.78
N THR A 26 44.51 -25.44 -17.68
CA THR A 26 45.21 -25.41 -16.39
C THR A 26 44.73 -24.30 -15.46
N VAL A 27 44.40 -23.11 -15.99
CA VAL A 27 43.82 -22.01 -15.19
C VAL A 27 42.42 -22.40 -14.70
N PHE A 28 41.62 -23.08 -15.53
CA PHE A 28 40.29 -23.54 -15.12
C PHE A 28 40.38 -24.65 -14.06
N THR A 29 41.31 -25.59 -14.17
CA THR A 29 41.52 -26.64 -13.16
C THR A 29 42.09 -26.10 -11.85
N THR A 30 42.97 -25.07 -11.87
CA THR A 30 43.47 -24.45 -10.64
C THR A 30 42.36 -23.60 -9.97
N LEU A 31 41.50 -22.87 -10.71
CA LEU A 31 40.36 -22.14 -10.17
C LEU A 31 39.29 -23.07 -9.59
N VAL A 32 39.14 -24.29 -10.11
CA VAL A 32 38.19 -25.28 -9.59
C VAL A 32 38.78 -26.07 -8.42
N SER A 33 40.13 -26.22 -8.35
CA SER A 33 40.82 -26.99 -7.31
C SER A 33 41.12 -26.19 -6.03
N ASP A 34 41.13 -24.84 -6.08
CA ASP A 34 41.29 -23.97 -4.91
C ASP A 34 40.00 -23.70 -4.15
N GLY A 35 38.94 -24.42 -4.46
CA GLY A 35 37.75 -24.53 -3.63
C GLY A 35 38.12 -25.23 -2.31
N LYS A 36 38.70 -24.46 -1.37
CA LYS A 36 38.82 -24.85 0.02
C LYS A 36 37.50 -25.47 0.45
N HIS A 37 37.55 -26.66 1.03
CA HIS A 37 36.50 -27.29 1.80
C HIS A 37 35.94 -26.28 2.81
N VAL A 38 35.02 -25.45 2.35
CA VAL A 38 34.08 -24.75 3.23
C VAL A 38 33.13 -25.86 3.66
N SER A 39 33.26 -26.34 4.88
CA SER A 39 32.26 -27.17 5.52
C SER A 39 30.90 -26.55 5.22
N PRO A 40 29.89 -27.31 4.74
CA PRO A 40 28.59 -26.74 4.45
C PRO A 40 28.10 -26.10 5.75
N LEU A 41 27.99 -24.76 5.77
CA LEU A 41 27.22 -24.07 6.79
C LEU A 41 25.91 -24.84 6.88
N ARG A 42 25.64 -25.45 8.04
CA ARG A 42 24.36 -26.08 8.34
C ARG A 42 23.30 -25.04 7.97
N THR A 43 22.63 -25.27 6.84
CA THR A 43 21.42 -24.54 6.52
C THR A 43 20.53 -24.65 7.75
N PRO A 44 20.07 -23.54 8.32
CA PRO A 44 19.10 -23.62 9.40
C PRO A 44 17.96 -24.51 8.91
N PRO A 45 17.43 -25.41 9.74
CA PRO A 45 16.37 -26.32 9.34
C PRO A 45 15.28 -25.48 8.66
N LYS A 46 14.93 -25.84 7.41
CA LYS A 46 13.74 -25.30 6.75
C LYS A 46 12.59 -25.68 7.66
N ILE A 47 12.13 -24.74 8.46
CA ILE A 47 10.89 -24.87 9.20
C ILE A 47 9.82 -25.16 8.14
N PRO A 48 9.13 -26.30 8.18
CA PRO A 48 8.08 -26.60 7.23
C PRO A 48 7.04 -25.48 7.29
N LEU A 49 6.85 -24.77 6.21
CA LEU A 49 5.91 -23.63 6.10
C LEU A 49 4.45 -24.10 5.96
N SER A 50 4.08 -25.16 6.69
CA SER A 50 2.72 -25.67 6.77
C SER A 50 2.49 -26.46 8.06
N THR A 51 2.74 -25.83 9.20
CA THR A 51 1.97 -26.21 10.38
C THR A 51 0.54 -25.68 10.16
N PRO A 52 -0.50 -26.51 10.32
CA PRO A 52 -1.87 -26.01 10.34
C PRO A 52 -1.95 -24.90 11.39
N PRO A 53 -2.69 -23.81 11.13
CA PRO A 53 -2.76 -22.69 12.07
C PRO A 53 -3.21 -23.24 13.42
N CYS A 54 -2.37 -23.07 14.44
CA CYS A 54 -2.68 -23.48 15.80
C CYS A 54 -3.85 -22.63 16.31
N ASP A 55 -5.05 -23.19 16.35
CA ASP A 55 -6.26 -22.46 16.76
C ASP A 55 -6.13 -21.91 18.20
N ARG A 56 -5.46 -22.63 19.09
CA ARG A 56 -5.12 -22.10 20.43
C ARG A 56 -4.18 -20.90 20.39
N CYS A 57 -3.17 -20.90 19.48
CA CYS A 57 -2.26 -19.77 19.33
C CYS A 57 -2.96 -18.55 18.75
N ARG A 58 -3.99 -18.75 17.93
CA ARG A 58 -4.78 -17.68 17.32
C ARG A 58 -5.74 -17.06 18.35
N GLY A 59 -6.40 -17.87 19.15
CA GLY A 59 -7.24 -17.41 20.27
C GLY A 59 -6.45 -16.55 21.25
N SER A 60 -5.28 -17.00 21.70
CA SER A 60 -4.44 -16.25 22.63
C SER A 60 -3.93 -14.94 22.04
N LEU A 61 -3.71 -14.85 20.72
CA LEU A 61 -3.33 -13.61 20.06
C LEU A 61 -4.48 -12.59 20.07
N ILE A 62 -5.69 -13.00 19.76
CA ILE A 62 -6.87 -12.13 19.79
C ILE A 62 -7.16 -11.68 21.23
N GLU A 63 -7.07 -12.57 22.21
CA GLU A 63 -7.22 -12.24 23.63
C GLU A 63 -6.19 -11.20 24.09
N ASN A 64 -4.93 -11.35 23.71
CA ASN A 64 -3.89 -10.37 24.01
C ASN A 64 -4.21 -8.99 23.40
N VAL A 65 -4.63 -8.97 22.12
CA VAL A 65 -5.08 -7.75 21.44
C VAL A 65 -6.25 -7.12 22.19
N MET A 66 -7.24 -7.90 22.61
CA MET A 66 -8.42 -7.40 23.30
C MET A 66 -8.11 -6.91 24.72
N THR A 67 -7.20 -7.52 25.43
CA THR A 67 -6.73 -7.06 26.73
C THR A 67 -6.11 -5.67 26.62
N ARG A 68 -5.31 -5.43 25.59
CA ARG A 68 -4.70 -4.12 25.31
C ARG A 68 -5.75 -3.10 24.84
N TYR A 69 -6.68 -3.50 24.00
CA TYR A 69 -7.73 -2.65 23.46
C TYR A 69 -8.77 -2.23 24.50
N SER A 70 -9.11 -3.11 25.46
CA SER A 70 -10.17 -2.90 26.47
C SER A 70 -9.84 -1.82 27.51
N GLN A 71 -8.60 -1.33 27.54
CA GLN A 71 -8.26 -0.21 28.41
C GLN A 71 -9.07 1.05 28.01
N THR A 72 -9.52 1.79 29.03
CA THR A 72 -10.29 3.02 28.77
C THR A 72 -9.50 4.00 27.92
N TRP A 73 -9.91 4.17 26.68
CA TRP A 73 -9.24 5.07 25.75
C TRP A 73 -9.46 6.55 26.12
N LYS A 74 -8.38 7.29 26.24
CA LYS A 74 -8.38 8.75 26.38
C LYS A 74 -7.40 9.35 25.40
N LYS A 75 -7.82 10.45 24.74
CA LYS A 75 -6.92 11.23 23.89
C LYS A 75 -5.75 11.76 24.71
N GLN A 76 -4.54 11.51 24.24
CA GLN A 76 -3.32 12.05 24.81
C GLN A 76 -2.76 13.12 23.87
N GLN A 77 -3.09 14.37 24.15
CA GLN A 77 -2.79 15.49 23.23
C GLN A 77 -1.29 15.64 22.99
N GLU A 78 -0.49 15.49 24.01
CA GLU A 78 0.98 15.60 23.92
C GLU A 78 1.57 14.48 23.03
N ASN A 79 1.17 13.22 23.25
CA ASN A 79 1.60 12.09 22.43
C ASN A 79 1.18 12.27 20.97
N SER A 80 -0.07 12.70 20.76
CA SER A 80 -0.60 12.96 19.42
C SER A 80 0.18 14.04 18.69
N THR A 81 0.50 15.14 19.38
CA THR A 81 1.27 16.25 18.79
C THR A 81 2.70 15.80 18.48
N LYS A 82 3.39 15.16 19.44
CA LYS A 82 4.75 14.63 19.24
C LYS A 82 4.82 13.66 18.04
N PHE A 83 3.85 12.73 17.93
CA PHE A 83 3.83 11.76 16.85
C PHE A 83 3.56 12.42 15.50
N ARG A 84 2.61 13.35 15.45
CA ARG A 84 2.27 14.12 14.24
C ARG A 84 3.46 14.95 13.75
N ASP A 85 4.13 15.66 14.65
CA ASP A 85 5.28 16.49 14.31
C ASP A 85 6.46 15.66 13.81
N LEU A 86 6.64 14.46 14.37
CA LEU A 86 7.65 13.53 13.88
C LEU A 86 7.32 13.03 12.46
N LEU A 87 6.07 12.65 12.20
CA LEU A 87 5.61 12.28 10.86
C LEU A 87 5.81 13.43 9.87
N ARG A 88 5.34 14.62 10.21
CA ARG A 88 5.43 15.83 9.36
C ARG A 88 6.86 16.16 8.99
N ARG A 89 7.79 16.10 9.95
CA ARG A 89 9.21 16.35 9.71
C ARG A 89 9.88 15.30 8.85
N THR A 90 9.41 14.05 8.92
CA THR A 90 10.01 12.93 8.18
C THR A 90 9.37 12.75 6.81
N CYS A 91 8.04 12.87 6.72
CA CYS A 91 7.28 12.49 5.54
C CYS A 91 6.78 13.68 4.72
N HIS A 92 6.57 14.84 5.36
CA HIS A 92 6.11 16.08 4.72
C HIS A 92 4.77 15.93 3.98
N GLY A 93 3.80 15.19 4.55
CA GLY A 93 2.54 14.82 3.89
C GLY A 93 1.73 16.01 3.38
N PHE A 94 1.69 17.13 4.11
CA PHE A 94 1.02 18.34 3.66
C PHE A 94 1.48 18.85 2.28
N ASN A 95 2.77 18.76 2.00
CA ASN A 95 3.35 19.32 0.79
C ASN A 95 3.70 18.24 -0.24
N LYS A 96 3.98 17.02 0.23
CA LYS A 96 4.57 15.96 -0.60
C LYS A 96 3.72 14.69 -0.71
N ALA A 97 2.54 14.59 -0.07
CA ALA A 97 1.72 13.40 -0.21
C ALA A 97 1.24 13.19 -1.65
N LEU A 98 0.98 14.26 -2.37
CA LEU A 98 0.47 14.23 -3.73
C LEU A 98 1.44 14.88 -4.71
N VAL A 99 1.48 14.34 -5.93
CA VAL A 99 2.09 15.01 -7.08
C VAL A 99 1.14 16.12 -7.54
N SER A 100 1.67 17.31 -7.70
CA SER A 100 0.95 18.48 -8.22
C SER A 100 1.86 19.35 -9.09
N GLN A 101 1.29 20.25 -9.85
CA GLN A 101 2.05 21.19 -10.66
C GLN A 101 2.94 22.10 -9.81
N ASP A 102 2.52 22.40 -8.56
CA ASP A 102 3.31 23.20 -7.62
C ASP A 102 4.62 22.53 -7.19
N ASN A 103 4.65 21.19 -7.08
CA ASN A 103 5.81 20.48 -6.50
C ASN A 103 6.56 19.57 -7.50
N THR A 104 6.05 19.43 -8.73
CA THR A 104 6.63 18.51 -9.73
C THR A 104 6.59 19.17 -11.11
N PRO A 105 7.51 20.11 -11.41
CA PRO A 105 7.52 20.86 -12.66
C PRO A 105 7.92 20.00 -13.88
N VAL A 106 7.73 20.54 -15.08
CA VAL A 106 8.24 19.95 -16.33
C VAL A 106 9.74 19.74 -16.21
N GLY A 107 10.24 18.59 -16.66
CA GLY A 107 11.65 18.18 -16.53
C GLY A 107 12.00 17.48 -15.22
N ALA A 108 11.15 17.56 -14.20
CA ALA A 108 11.36 16.83 -12.95
C ALA A 108 11.44 15.31 -13.17
N GLN A 109 12.18 14.62 -12.31
CA GLN A 109 12.38 13.18 -12.37
C GLN A 109 11.57 12.49 -11.28
N ILE A 110 10.58 11.69 -11.69
CA ILE A 110 9.79 10.86 -10.76
C ILE A 110 10.44 9.48 -10.63
N VAL A 111 10.96 9.19 -9.43
CA VAL A 111 11.58 7.89 -9.11
C VAL A 111 10.51 6.95 -8.56
N TYR A 112 10.35 5.77 -9.15
CA TYR A 112 9.41 4.74 -8.69
C TYR A 112 9.75 4.26 -7.28
N ASP A 113 8.74 4.04 -6.44
CA ASP A 113 8.95 3.57 -5.05
C ASP A 113 9.00 2.03 -4.92
N GLY A 114 8.50 1.30 -5.90
CA GLY A 114 8.38 -0.16 -5.85
C GLY A 114 9.29 -0.92 -6.82
N GLU A 115 9.99 -0.25 -7.71
CA GLU A 115 10.92 -0.90 -8.65
C GLU A 115 12.16 -0.04 -8.93
N LYS A 116 13.28 -0.72 -9.20
CA LYS A 116 14.51 -0.09 -9.69
C LYS A 116 14.41 0.09 -11.20
N ARG A 117 14.00 1.25 -11.65
CA ARG A 117 13.85 1.59 -13.06
C ARG A 117 14.35 3.02 -13.31
N LYS A 118 14.67 3.34 -14.58
CA LYS A 118 14.96 4.72 -14.99
C LYS A 118 13.83 5.64 -14.55
N PRO A 119 14.13 6.76 -13.89
CA PRO A 119 13.12 7.73 -13.50
C PRO A 119 12.26 8.18 -14.68
N LEU A 120 11.00 8.50 -14.41
CA LEU A 120 10.08 9.07 -15.39
C LEU A 120 10.30 10.57 -15.46
N THR A 121 10.69 11.07 -16.63
CA THR A 121 10.80 12.52 -16.87
C THR A 121 9.42 13.13 -17.09
N VAL A 122 9.10 14.18 -16.37
CA VAL A 122 7.83 14.91 -16.51
C VAL A 122 7.86 15.72 -17.79
N THR A 123 7.10 15.28 -18.80
CA THR A 123 6.87 16.04 -20.04
C THR A 123 5.77 17.09 -19.82
N SER A 124 5.64 18.06 -20.74
CA SER A 124 4.55 19.04 -20.69
C SER A 124 3.17 18.36 -20.69
N ALA A 125 2.94 17.39 -21.56
CA ALA A 125 1.68 16.65 -21.61
C ALA A 125 1.38 15.93 -20.27
N PHE A 126 2.41 15.33 -19.66
CA PHE A 126 2.25 14.64 -18.39
C PHE A 126 2.01 15.62 -17.22
N PHE A 127 2.68 16.75 -17.22
CA PHE A 127 2.49 17.82 -16.23
C PHE A 127 1.02 18.30 -16.16
N HIS A 128 0.34 18.39 -17.30
CA HIS A 128 -1.07 18.81 -17.33
C HIS A 128 -2.04 17.80 -16.71
N THR A 129 -1.63 16.54 -16.54
CA THR A 129 -2.43 15.52 -15.82
C THR A 129 -2.35 15.66 -14.29
N PHE A 130 -1.48 16.48 -13.76
CA PHE A 130 -1.34 16.70 -12.33
C PHE A 130 -2.35 17.71 -11.81
N ALA A 131 -2.78 17.54 -10.56
CA ALA A 131 -3.57 18.56 -9.89
C ALA A 131 -2.83 19.92 -9.92
N LYS A 132 -3.53 21.00 -10.24
CA LYS A 132 -2.93 22.36 -10.33
C LYS A 132 -2.20 22.74 -9.04
N SER A 133 -2.81 22.46 -7.89
CA SER A 133 -2.24 22.69 -6.57
C SER A 133 -2.51 21.49 -5.66
N ASN A 134 -1.70 21.35 -4.61
CA ASN A 134 -1.90 20.29 -3.63
C ASN A 134 -3.20 20.56 -2.83
N PRO A 135 -4.24 19.67 -2.92
CA PRO A 135 -5.50 19.84 -2.22
C PRO A 135 -5.38 19.89 -0.68
N PHE A 136 -4.27 19.43 -0.11
CA PHE A 136 -4.03 19.41 1.34
C PHE A 136 -3.28 20.64 1.85
N ARG A 137 -2.75 21.47 0.94
CA ARG A 137 -1.95 22.61 1.31
C ARG A 137 -2.74 23.56 2.22
N ASN A 138 -2.18 23.86 3.39
CA ASN A 138 -2.78 24.74 4.41
C ASN A 138 -4.16 24.29 4.92
N LYS A 139 -4.51 23.00 4.76
CA LYS A 139 -5.77 22.47 5.26
C LYS A 139 -5.52 21.48 6.40
N THR A 140 -6.18 21.72 7.51
CA THR A 140 -6.27 20.79 8.64
C THR A 140 -7.73 20.53 8.97
N TRP A 141 -8.01 19.32 9.45
CA TRP A 141 -9.35 18.95 9.90
C TRP A 141 -9.31 18.59 11.37
N ASP A 142 -10.37 18.90 12.08
CA ASP A 142 -10.46 18.48 13.48
C ASP A 142 -10.61 16.98 13.60
N THR A 143 -11.50 16.39 12.80
CA THR A 143 -11.80 14.95 12.86
C THR A 143 -11.67 14.26 11.51
N CYS A 144 -10.98 13.12 11.50
CA CYS A 144 -10.88 12.23 10.35
C CYS A 144 -11.33 10.81 10.69
N SER A 145 -12.17 10.23 9.81
CA SER A 145 -12.46 8.81 9.79
C SER A 145 -11.67 8.13 8.67
N VAL A 146 -10.83 7.17 9.00
CA VAL A 146 -10.14 6.31 8.03
C VAL A 146 -10.81 4.95 8.05
N VAL A 147 -11.42 4.59 6.92
CA VAL A 147 -12.24 3.39 6.79
C VAL A 147 -11.50 2.33 5.97
N GLY A 148 -11.04 1.28 6.66
CA GLY A 148 -10.57 0.05 6.04
C GLY A 148 -11.72 -0.81 5.57
N ASN A 149 -11.41 -1.99 5.04
CA ASN A 149 -12.42 -2.86 4.45
C ASN A 149 -12.69 -4.13 5.27
N GLY A 150 -12.11 -4.24 6.48
CA GLY A 150 -12.21 -5.47 7.28
C GLY A 150 -13.64 -5.90 7.57
N GLY A 151 -13.88 -7.22 7.58
CA GLY A 151 -15.17 -7.84 7.83
C GLY A 151 -15.81 -7.48 9.18
N ILE A 152 -15.01 -6.95 10.11
CA ILE A 152 -15.48 -6.43 11.40
C ILE A 152 -16.48 -5.25 11.26
N LEU A 153 -16.54 -4.61 10.09
CA LEU A 153 -17.53 -3.57 9.81
C LEU A 153 -18.93 -4.11 9.56
N SER A 154 -19.07 -5.38 9.19
CA SER A 154 -20.38 -5.98 8.97
C SER A 154 -21.19 -5.96 10.28
N ASN A 155 -22.39 -5.38 10.22
CA ASN A 155 -23.31 -5.20 11.35
C ASN A 155 -22.77 -4.30 12.49
N SER A 156 -21.73 -3.48 12.22
CA SER A 156 -21.13 -2.58 13.20
C SER A 156 -21.97 -1.35 13.52
N THR A 157 -22.93 -1.00 12.66
CA THR A 157 -23.76 0.22 12.77
C THR A 157 -22.94 1.52 12.91
N CYS A 158 -21.72 1.55 12.37
CA CYS A 158 -20.80 2.68 12.50
C CYS A 158 -21.00 3.78 11.46
N GLY A 159 -21.94 3.61 10.50
CA GLY A 159 -22.06 4.51 9.35
C GLY A 159 -22.21 5.98 9.70
N GLU A 160 -23.15 6.33 10.59
CA GLU A 160 -23.36 7.71 11.03
C GLU A 160 -22.14 8.29 11.74
N ARG A 161 -21.49 7.50 12.60
CA ARG A 161 -20.29 7.92 13.31
C ARG A 161 -19.12 8.15 12.35
N ILE A 162 -18.97 7.32 11.32
CA ILE A 162 -17.99 7.53 10.26
C ILE A 162 -18.27 8.82 9.53
N ASP A 163 -19.50 9.06 9.12
CA ASP A 163 -19.93 10.21 8.32
C ASP A 163 -19.91 11.54 9.11
N SER A 164 -19.95 11.49 10.45
CA SER A 164 -19.85 12.68 11.31
C SER A 164 -18.47 13.34 11.28
N ALA A 165 -17.42 12.64 10.86
CA ALA A 165 -16.09 13.23 10.75
C ALA A 165 -16.03 14.32 9.67
N GLN A 166 -15.19 15.34 9.88
CA GLN A 166 -14.99 16.40 8.88
C GLN A 166 -14.41 15.85 7.59
N PHE A 167 -13.48 14.89 7.67
CA PHE A 167 -12.83 14.28 6.52
C PHE A 167 -12.85 12.75 6.60
N VAL A 168 -13.40 12.10 5.58
CA VAL A 168 -13.53 10.64 5.51
C VAL A 168 -12.67 10.09 4.38
N ILE A 169 -11.77 9.15 4.74
CA ILE A 169 -10.83 8.47 3.84
C ILE A 169 -11.24 7.01 3.73
N ARG A 170 -11.40 6.50 2.51
CA ARG A 170 -11.75 5.10 2.26
C ARG A 170 -10.68 4.36 1.45
N CYS A 171 -10.54 3.07 1.71
CA CYS A 171 -9.51 2.24 1.09
C CYS A 171 -10.08 1.45 -0.10
N ASN A 172 -9.47 1.64 -1.29
CA ASN A 172 -9.58 0.74 -2.44
C ASN A 172 -10.99 0.54 -3.02
N LEU A 173 -11.69 1.62 -3.29
CA LEU A 173 -12.99 1.66 -3.98
C LEU A 173 -14.04 0.67 -3.39
N PRO A 174 -14.33 0.73 -2.09
CA PRO A 174 -15.30 -0.16 -1.46
C PRO A 174 -16.75 0.23 -1.82
N PRO A 175 -17.73 -0.69 -1.77
CA PRO A 175 -19.14 -0.33 -1.88
C PRO A 175 -19.59 0.47 -0.65
N VAL A 176 -20.22 1.62 -0.87
CA VAL A 176 -20.74 2.54 0.18
C VAL A 176 -22.20 2.86 -0.08
N GLU A 177 -22.98 1.85 -0.42
CA GLU A 177 -24.37 2.00 -0.83
C GLU A 177 -25.22 0.81 -0.34
N ASN A 178 -26.53 0.90 -0.46
CA ASN A 178 -27.49 -0.13 -0.15
C ASN A 178 -27.34 -0.66 1.29
N SER A 179 -27.26 -1.98 1.46
CA SER A 179 -27.18 -2.66 2.77
C SER A 179 -25.96 -2.27 3.61
N HIS A 180 -24.91 -1.71 2.99
CA HIS A 180 -23.69 -1.36 3.70
C HIS A 180 -23.74 0.03 4.38
N LEU A 181 -24.66 0.90 3.99
CA LEU A 181 -24.73 2.30 4.49
C LEU A 181 -24.78 2.39 6.01
N LYS A 182 -25.56 1.53 6.63
CA LYS A 182 -25.72 1.47 8.09
C LYS A 182 -24.38 1.24 8.81
N ASP A 183 -23.53 0.41 8.22
CA ASP A 183 -22.28 -0.03 8.82
C ASP A 183 -21.09 0.83 8.47
N VAL A 184 -21.06 1.39 7.25
CA VAL A 184 -19.88 2.08 6.74
C VAL A 184 -20.10 3.54 6.33
N GLY A 185 -21.36 4.03 6.33
CA GLY A 185 -21.71 5.39 5.88
C GLY A 185 -21.47 5.60 4.38
N LYS A 186 -21.76 6.80 3.91
CA LYS A 186 -21.62 7.19 2.49
C LYS A 186 -20.59 8.29 2.23
N LYS A 187 -20.34 9.15 3.23
CA LYS A 187 -19.42 10.28 3.07
C LYS A 187 -18.04 9.82 2.65
N THR A 188 -17.52 10.47 1.62
CA THR A 188 -16.17 10.19 1.11
C THR A 188 -15.54 11.50 0.68
N ASN A 189 -14.38 11.84 1.21
CA ASN A 189 -13.60 12.99 0.78
C ASN A 189 -12.35 12.55 0.01
N LEU A 190 -11.83 11.36 0.35
CA LEU A 190 -10.74 10.73 -0.37
C LEU A 190 -10.97 9.22 -0.44
N VAL A 191 -10.81 8.63 -1.61
CA VAL A 191 -10.81 7.16 -1.80
C VAL A 191 -9.55 6.72 -2.52
N THR A 192 -8.90 5.66 -2.05
CA THR A 192 -7.76 5.08 -2.80
C THR A 192 -8.26 4.13 -3.87
N ALA A 193 -7.57 4.09 -5.01
CA ALA A 193 -7.80 3.13 -6.07
C ALA A 193 -6.50 2.40 -6.40
N ASN A 194 -6.31 1.21 -5.84
CA ASN A 194 -5.12 0.43 -6.11
C ASN A 194 -5.10 -0.06 -7.56
N PRO A 195 -3.93 -0.10 -8.22
CA PRO A 195 -3.83 -0.61 -9.59
C PRO A 195 -4.41 -2.01 -9.79
N SER A 196 -4.36 -2.86 -8.75
CA SER A 196 -4.94 -4.20 -8.80
C SER A 196 -6.46 -4.19 -9.01
N ILE A 197 -7.21 -3.27 -8.37
CA ILE A 197 -8.66 -3.18 -8.59
C ILE A 197 -8.98 -2.66 -9.99
N LEU A 198 -8.20 -1.69 -10.50
CA LEU A 198 -8.35 -1.18 -11.85
C LEU A 198 -8.05 -2.25 -12.91
N LEU A 199 -7.02 -3.08 -12.66
CA LEU A 199 -6.62 -4.15 -13.57
C LEU A 199 -7.57 -5.35 -13.51
N GLU A 200 -7.93 -5.80 -12.31
CA GLU A 200 -8.66 -7.06 -12.12
C GLU A 200 -10.19 -6.88 -12.23
N LYS A 201 -10.77 -5.88 -11.55
CA LYS A 201 -12.22 -5.64 -11.55
C LYS A 201 -12.66 -4.93 -12.83
N PHE A 202 -11.86 -3.96 -13.30
CA PHE A 202 -12.21 -3.10 -14.44
C PHE A 202 -11.37 -3.37 -15.69
N ARG A 203 -10.71 -4.54 -15.78
CA ARG A 203 -9.92 -5.03 -16.93
C ARG A 203 -8.95 -3.97 -17.49
N GLY A 204 -8.30 -3.22 -16.58
CA GLY A 204 -7.35 -2.17 -16.96
C GLY A 204 -7.99 -0.97 -17.69
N LEU A 205 -9.30 -0.81 -17.62
CA LEU A 205 -10.07 0.27 -18.27
C LEU A 205 -9.91 0.32 -19.80
N GLN A 206 -9.71 -0.82 -20.44
CA GLN A 206 -9.73 -0.94 -21.88
C GLN A 206 -11.16 -1.11 -22.40
N GLU A 207 -11.91 -2.07 -21.83
CA GLU A 207 -13.29 -2.39 -22.25
C GLU A 207 -14.33 -2.04 -21.17
N HIS A 208 -13.91 -1.87 -19.90
CA HIS A 208 -14.80 -1.69 -18.74
C HIS A 208 -14.78 -0.25 -18.20
N ARG A 209 -14.71 0.75 -19.10
CA ARG A 209 -14.73 2.17 -18.72
C ARG A 209 -16.08 2.58 -18.12
N ARG A 210 -17.19 2.21 -18.77
CA ARG A 210 -18.54 2.51 -18.30
C ARG A 210 -18.85 1.88 -16.93
N PRO A 211 -18.65 0.57 -16.69
CA PRO A 211 -18.82 -0.03 -15.38
C PRO A 211 -17.94 0.59 -14.29
N PHE A 212 -16.75 1.06 -14.65
CA PHE A 212 -15.91 1.82 -13.72
C PHE A 212 -16.59 3.13 -13.35
N MET A 213 -17.04 3.93 -14.31
CA MET A 213 -17.69 5.22 -14.06
C MET A 213 -19.00 5.06 -13.29
N GLU A 214 -19.83 4.09 -13.60
CA GLU A 214 -21.04 3.76 -12.84
C GLU A 214 -20.70 3.48 -11.36
N SER A 215 -19.58 2.80 -11.10
CA SER A 215 -19.14 2.55 -9.72
C SER A 215 -18.54 3.80 -9.03
N MET A 216 -18.17 4.84 -9.77
CA MET A 216 -17.61 6.07 -9.21
C MET A 216 -18.69 7.05 -8.72
N HIS A 217 -19.91 6.99 -9.19
CA HIS A 217 -21.01 7.88 -8.76
C HIS A 217 -21.20 7.92 -7.25
N ARG A 218 -20.94 6.82 -6.56
CA ARG A 218 -21.04 6.69 -5.10
C ARG A 218 -20.05 7.53 -4.31
N TYR A 219 -19.00 8.05 -4.95
CA TYR A 219 -17.96 8.85 -4.30
C TYR A 219 -18.08 10.35 -4.57
N ASN A 220 -19.09 10.79 -5.34
CA ASN A 220 -19.33 12.19 -5.67
C ASN A 220 -18.06 12.92 -6.18
N ASP A 221 -17.77 14.10 -5.64
CA ASP A 221 -16.63 14.97 -5.97
C ASP A 221 -15.36 14.68 -5.13
N SER A 222 -15.25 13.48 -4.57
CA SER A 222 -14.11 13.11 -3.74
C SER A 222 -12.78 13.08 -4.52
N LEU A 223 -11.67 13.13 -3.79
CA LEU A 223 -10.35 12.85 -4.34
C LEU A 223 -10.20 11.33 -4.56
N MET A 224 -9.76 10.92 -5.76
CA MET A 224 -9.35 9.55 -6.03
C MET A 224 -7.83 9.45 -6.01
N LEU A 225 -7.27 8.83 -4.98
CA LEU A 225 -5.83 8.67 -4.81
C LEU A 225 -5.31 7.45 -5.57
N LEU A 226 -4.48 7.71 -6.56
CA LEU A 226 -3.89 6.70 -7.45
C LEU A 226 -2.40 6.53 -7.14
N PRO A 227 -1.91 5.35 -6.71
CA PRO A 227 -0.47 5.07 -6.54
C PRO A 227 0.20 4.78 -7.89
N ALA A 228 0.20 5.79 -8.77
CA ALA A 228 0.63 5.70 -10.16
C ALA A 228 2.13 5.39 -10.30
N PHE A 229 2.95 5.79 -9.34
CA PHE A 229 4.42 5.76 -9.45
C PHE A 229 5.10 4.71 -8.57
N SER A 230 4.38 3.66 -8.22
CA SER A 230 4.99 2.51 -7.54
C SER A 230 5.70 1.58 -8.52
N TYR A 231 5.07 1.33 -9.67
CA TYR A 231 5.60 0.53 -10.78
C TYR A 231 5.18 1.18 -12.10
N SER A 232 5.97 1.08 -13.14
CA SER A 232 5.68 1.69 -14.44
C SER A 232 4.33 1.24 -15.04
N ARG A 233 3.96 -0.03 -14.84
CA ARG A 233 2.64 -0.54 -15.25
C ARG A 233 1.47 0.18 -14.54
N ASN A 234 1.70 0.68 -13.31
CA ASN A 234 0.69 1.42 -12.56
C ASN A 234 0.44 2.80 -13.16
N THR A 235 1.49 3.44 -13.70
CA THR A 235 1.36 4.73 -14.39
C THR A 235 0.36 4.63 -15.53
N ALA A 236 0.52 3.62 -16.40
CA ALA A 236 -0.36 3.45 -17.55
C ALA A 236 -1.84 3.24 -17.18
N VAL A 237 -2.13 2.40 -16.17
CA VAL A 237 -3.52 2.17 -15.76
C VAL A 237 -4.11 3.37 -14.98
N SER A 238 -3.28 4.10 -14.24
CA SER A 238 -3.71 5.31 -13.54
C SER A 238 -4.04 6.45 -14.50
N LEU A 239 -3.27 6.61 -15.58
CA LEU A 239 -3.59 7.56 -16.64
C LEU A 239 -4.88 7.18 -17.36
N ARG A 240 -5.12 5.89 -17.65
CA ARG A 240 -6.40 5.46 -18.23
C ARG A 240 -7.58 5.77 -17.29
N ALA A 241 -7.39 5.65 -15.97
CA ALA A 241 -8.43 6.04 -15.02
C ALA A 241 -8.70 7.55 -15.06
N LEU A 242 -7.64 8.37 -15.09
CA LEU A 242 -7.75 9.82 -15.21
C LEU A 242 -8.50 10.21 -16.49
N TYR A 243 -8.04 9.77 -17.67
CA TYR A 243 -8.70 10.08 -18.94
C TYR A 243 -10.13 9.52 -19.04
N THR A 244 -10.41 8.37 -18.42
CA THR A 244 -11.79 7.88 -18.35
C THR A 244 -12.69 8.81 -17.53
N ILE A 245 -12.19 9.32 -16.40
CA ILE A 245 -12.92 10.27 -15.56
C ILE A 245 -13.17 11.58 -16.30
N GLU A 246 -12.18 12.09 -17.04
CA GLU A 246 -12.30 13.30 -17.87
C GLU A 246 -13.29 13.10 -19.02
N ASP A 247 -13.18 12.01 -19.80
CA ASP A 247 -14.06 11.73 -20.93
C ASP A 247 -15.54 11.55 -20.53
N PHE A 248 -15.80 11.12 -19.30
CA PHE A 248 -17.16 10.98 -18.77
C PHE A 248 -17.59 12.19 -17.94
N GLU A 249 -16.79 13.26 -17.90
CA GLU A 249 -17.09 14.50 -17.17
C GLU A 249 -17.49 14.27 -15.71
N SER A 250 -16.85 13.31 -15.07
CA SER A 250 -17.18 12.93 -13.70
C SER A 250 -16.68 13.96 -12.69
N PRO A 251 -17.43 14.25 -11.62
CA PRO A 251 -16.99 15.19 -10.58
C PRO A 251 -15.85 14.66 -9.71
N ILE A 252 -15.56 13.34 -9.74
CA ILE A 252 -14.47 12.75 -8.96
C ILE A 252 -13.11 13.27 -9.47
N ARG A 253 -12.22 13.59 -8.55
CA ARG A 253 -10.94 14.24 -8.87
C ARG A 253 -9.76 13.29 -8.69
N PRO A 254 -9.18 12.76 -9.77
CA PRO A 254 -8.01 11.89 -9.68
C PRO A 254 -6.77 12.70 -9.23
N VAL A 255 -6.02 12.14 -8.28
CA VAL A 255 -4.75 12.68 -7.78
C VAL A 255 -3.73 11.56 -7.65
N PHE A 256 -2.47 11.86 -7.90
CA PHE A 256 -1.42 10.86 -7.86
C PHE A 256 -0.65 10.91 -6.53
N LEU A 257 -0.50 9.74 -5.90
CA LEU A 257 0.33 9.58 -4.70
C LEU A 257 1.80 9.80 -5.06
N ASN A 258 2.48 10.65 -4.32
CA ASN A 258 3.88 10.96 -4.56
C ASN A 258 4.78 9.82 -4.06
N PRO A 259 5.62 9.22 -4.93
CA PRO A 259 6.50 8.12 -4.54
C PRO A 259 7.57 8.54 -3.53
N GLU A 260 7.98 9.80 -3.48
CA GLU A 260 8.90 10.31 -2.45
C GLU A 260 8.25 10.22 -1.06
N TYR A 261 6.98 10.64 -0.94
CA TYR A 261 6.22 10.49 0.29
C TYR A 261 6.12 9.04 0.73
N VAL A 262 5.83 8.13 -0.19
CA VAL A 262 5.75 6.68 0.11
C VAL A 262 7.09 6.13 0.61
N ARG A 263 8.21 6.52 0.00
CA ARG A 263 9.56 6.11 0.47
C ARG A 263 9.87 6.65 1.86
N ASN A 264 9.57 7.93 2.11
CA ASN A 264 9.78 8.56 3.41
C ASN A 264 8.92 7.88 4.48
N LEU A 265 7.66 7.60 4.17
CA LEU A 265 6.75 6.90 5.06
C LEU A 265 7.20 5.46 5.35
N HIS A 266 7.67 4.74 4.34
CA HIS A 266 8.23 3.40 4.51
C HIS A 266 9.47 3.44 5.43
N SER A 267 10.37 4.40 5.22
CA SER A 267 11.56 4.61 6.06
C SER A 267 11.18 4.97 7.49
N PHE A 268 10.16 5.82 7.67
CA PHE A 268 9.61 6.17 8.99
C PHE A 268 9.13 4.92 9.75
N TRP A 269 8.24 4.12 9.16
CA TRP A 269 7.73 2.94 9.83
C TRP A 269 8.80 1.87 10.05
N ARG A 270 9.75 1.75 9.12
CA ARG A 270 10.91 0.87 9.30
C ARG A 270 11.79 1.32 10.47
N SER A 271 12.01 2.61 10.68
CA SER A 271 12.74 3.13 11.84
C SER A 271 12.03 2.83 13.17
N LYS A 272 10.70 2.65 13.14
CA LYS A 272 9.91 2.19 14.29
C LYS A 272 9.94 0.67 14.49
N GLY A 273 10.61 -0.08 13.59
CA GLY A 273 10.75 -1.53 13.67
C GLY A 273 9.77 -2.32 12.79
N LEU A 274 8.89 -1.67 12.00
CA LEU A 274 8.01 -2.37 11.08
C LEU A 274 8.82 -2.97 9.93
N ARG A 275 8.84 -4.30 9.84
CA ARG A 275 9.45 -5.04 8.74
C ARG A 275 8.37 -5.46 7.74
N SER A 276 8.17 -4.65 6.72
CA SER A 276 7.23 -4.91 5.65
C SER A 276 7.91 -4.69 4.30
N MET A 277 7.57 -5.50 3.31
CA MET A 277 8.02 -5.28 1.93
C MET A 277 7.37 -4.03 1.34
N ARG A 278 6.09 -3.83 1.62
CA ARG A 278 5.28 -2.66 1.25
C ARG A 278 4.27 -2.36 2.34
N LEU A 279 4.07 -1.09 2.61
CA LEU A 279 2.98 -0.65 3.49
C LEU A 279 1.63 -0.91 2.82
N SER A 280 0.63 -1.28 3.62
CA SER A 280 -0.75 -1.35 3.12
C SER A 280 -1.29 0.04 2.80
N SER A 281 -2.28 0.12 1.90
CA SER A 281 -2.99 1.37 1.63
C SER A 281 -3.61 1.93 2.91
N GLY A 282 -4.11 1.05 3.79
CA GLY A 282 -4.68 1.41 5.09
C GLY A 282 -3.68 2.16 5.97
N LEU A 283 -2.47 1.60 6.16
CA LEU A 283 -1.43 2.26 6.97
C LEU A 283 -0.94 3.56 6.32
N MET A 284 -0.83 3.61 4.99
CA MET A 284 -0.43 4.83 4.28
C MET A 284 -1.44 5.96 4.50
N VAL A 285 -2.73 5.72 4.32
CA VAL A 285 -3.73 6.77 4.50
C VAL A 285 -4.03 7.08 5.97
N ALA A 286 -3.87 6.12 6.88
CA ALA A 286 -3.92 6.38 8.33
C ALA A 286 -2.78 7.31 8.77
N SER A 287 -1.57 7.10 8.23
CA SER A 287 -0.43 7.98 8.48
C SER A 287 -0.66 9.39 7.91
N LEU A 288 -1.20 9.48 6.69
CA LEU A 288 -1.57 10.76 6.10
C LEU A 288 -2.63 11.47 6.95
N ALA A 289 -3.66 10.76 7.42
CA ALA A 289 -4.67 11.31 8.32
C ALA A 289 -4.06 11.84 9.62
N LEU A 290 -3.07 11.14 10.19
CA LEU A 290 -2.36 11.60 11.39
C LEU A 290 -1.59 12.90 11.15
N GLU A 291 -1.12 13.18 9.94
CA GLU A 291 -0.52 14.46 9.61
C GLU A 291 -1.56 15.57 9.40
N LEU A 292 -2.69 15.25 8.78
CA LEU A 292 -3.71 16.22 8.35
C LEU A 292 -4.73 16.58 9.44
N CYS A 293 -4.98 15.68 10.42
CA CYS A 293 -6.13 15.77 11.31
C CYS A 293 -5.74 15.80 12.79
N THR A 294 -6.52 16.51 13.59
CA THR A 294 -6.30 16.55 15.04
C THR A 294 -6.73 15.25 15.71
N ASN A 295 -7.87 14.72 15.34
CA ASN A 295 -8.43 13.49 15.87
C ASN A 295 -8.62 12.49 14.72
N VAL A 296 -8.01 11.30 14.85
CA VAL A 296 -8.05 10.26 13.84
C VAL A 296 -8.75 9.03 14.40
N HIS A 297 -9.80 8.57 13.72
CA HIS A 297 -10.58 7.40 14.03
C HIS A 297 -10.43 6.35 12.93
N LEU A 298 -10.07 5.13 13.31
CA LEU A 298 -9.91 4.00 12.39
C LEU A 298 -11.08 3.03 12.52
N TYR A 299 -11.68 2.66 11.39
CA TYR A 299 -12.77 1.69 11.29
C TYR A 299 -12.39 0.60 10.29
N GLY A 300 -12.76 -0.65 10.56
CA GLY A 300 -12.46 -1.76 9.65
C GLY A 300 -10.98 -2.17 9.59
N PHE A 301 -10.19 -1.80 10.59
CA PHE A 301 -8.79 -2.21 10.75
C PHE A 301 -8.74 -3.41 11.69
N TRP A 302 -9.00 -4.61 11.16
CA TRP A 302 -8.95 -5.86 11.89
C TRP A 302 -8.42 -6.96 10.97
N PRO A 303 -7.20 -7.47 11.17
CA PRO A 303 -6.55 -8.38 10.24
C PRO A 303 -6.82 -9.87 10.54
N PHE A 304 -7.76 -10.17 11.43
CA PHE A 304 -8.09 -11.54 11.85
C PHE A 304 -9.42 -11.99 11.24
N ASP A 305 -9.56 -13.30 11.07
CA ASP A 305 -10.74 -13.95 10.49
C ASP A 305 -11.81 -14.33 11.54
N GLN A 306 -11.69 -13.82 12.75
CA GLN A 306 -12.64 -14.04 13.86
C GLN A 306 -12.98 -12.72 14.52
N HIS A 307 -14.26 -12.53 14.85
CA HIS A 307 -14.74 -11.34 15.54
C HIS A 307 -14.21 -11.30 16.99
N PRO A 308 -13.61 -10.17 17.44
CA PRO A 308 -12.94 -10.12 18.74
C PRO A 308 -13.86 -10.32 19.95
N LEU A 309 -15.14 -9.94 19.83
CA LEU A 309 -16.12 -10.02 20.94
C LEU A 309 -17.12 -11.17 20.78
N LEU A 310 -17.52 -11.49 19.55
CA LEU A 310 -18.55 -12.49 19.27
C LEU A 310 -17.97 -13.86 18.94
N HIS A 311 -16.65 -13.97 18.76
CA HIS A 311 -15.93 -15.19 18.38
C HIS A 311 -16.48 -15.88 17.10
N GLN A 312 -17.21 -15.14 16.27
CA GLN A 312 -17.76 -15.62 15.00
C GLN A 312 -16.78 -15.41 13.87
N PRO A 313 -16.77 -16.29 12.85
CA PRO A 313 -15.97 -16.11 11.65
C PRO A 313 -16.29 -14.78 10.95
N LEU A 314 -15.26 -14.09 10.49
CA LEU A 314 -15.38 -12.86 9.70
C LEU A 314 -14.94 -13.10 8.27
N ASN A 315 -15.63 -12.48 7.32
CA ASN A 315 -15.14 -12.33 5.97
C ASN A 315 -13.89 -11.45 5.94
N ASN A 316 -13.08 -11.60 4.90
CA ASN A 316 -11.89 -10.75 4.73
C ASN A 316 -12.27 -9.27 4.59
N HIS A 317 -13.34 -8.97 3.83
CA HIS A 317 -13.92 -7.65 3.71
C HIS A 317 -15.39 -7.66 4.12
N TYR A 318 -15.94 -6.50 4.49
CA TYR A 318 -17.36 -6.41 4.87
C TYR A 318 -18.32 -6.71 3.70
N TYR A 319 -17.85 -6.68 2.46
CA TYR A 319 -18.61 -6.90 1.23
C TYR A 319 -18.24 -8.18 0.47
N ASP A 320 -17.13 -8.84 0.78
CA ASP A 320 -16.73 -10.11 0.18
C ASP A 320 -15.74 -10.89 1.06
N ASN A 321 -15.45 -12.12 0.68
CA ASN A 321 -14.45 -12.96 1.35
C ASN A 321 -13.21 -13.21 0.48
N ARG A 322 -12.91 -12.32 -0.47
CA ARG A 322 -11.78 -12.44 -1.37
C ARG A 322 -10.47 -12.21 -0.64
N LYS A 323 -9.65 -13.26 -0.51
CA LYS A 323 -8.32 -13.17 0.09
C LYS A 323 -7.27 -12.77 -0.95
N SER A 324 -6.30 -11.95 -0.55
CA SER A 324 -5.15 -11.65 -1.40
C SER A 324 -4.31 -12.90 -1.64
N LYS A 325 -3.97 -13.18 -2.91
CA LYS A 325 -3.12 -14.31 -3.29
C LYS A 325 -1.65 -14.14 -2.88
N LYS A 326 -1.21 -12.91 -2.64
CA LYS A 326 0.19 -12.58 -2.30
C LYS A 326 0.27 -11.93 -0.93
N LYS A 327 1.12 -12.46 -0.05
CA LYS A 327 1.45 -11.83 1.24
C LYS A 327 2.47 -10.69 1.02
N VAL A 328 2.02 -9.56 0.48
CA VAL A 328 2.86 -8.39 0.20
C VAL A 328 2.95 -7.47 1.41
N HIS A 329 1.89 -7.43 2.22
CA HIS A 329 1.77 -6.58 3.40
C HIS A 329 1.87 -7.39 4.69
N ALA A 330 2.42 -6.78 5.73
CA ALA A 330 2.52 -7.37 7.06
C ALA A 330 1.31 -6.94 7.93
N MET A 331 0.08 -7.22 7.46
CA MET A 331 -1.17 -6.72 8.05
C MET A 331 -1.26 -6.87 9.58
N PRO A 332 -0.94 -8.03 10.20
CA PRO A 332 -0.98 -8.16 11.66
C PRO A 332 0.07 -7.26 12.36
N ALA A 333 1.27 -7.12 11.77
CA ALA A 333 2.29 -6.24 12.34
C ALA A 333 1.92 -4.76 12.17
N GLU A 334 1.36 -4.35 11.03
CA GLU A 334 0.86 -2.99 10.83
C GLU A 334 -0.25 -2.66 11.83
N PHE A 335 -1.15 -3.61 12.07
CA PHE A 335 -2.21 -3.45 13.07
C PHE A 335 -1.66 -3.31 14.50
N ASP A 336 -0.63 -4.08 14.88
CA ASP A 336 0.00 -3.95 16.19
C ASP A 336 0.57 -2.54 16.42
N TYR A 337 1.18 -1.93 15.38
CA TYR A 337 1.63 -0.53 15.49
C TYR A 337 0.46 0.45 15.64
N LEU A 338 -0.63 0.25 14.92
CA LEU A 338 -1.83 1.08 15.07
C LEU A 338 -2.47 0.89 16.47
N LEU A 339 -2.46 -0.33 17.00
CA LEU A 339 -2.92 -0.62 18.35
C LEU A 339 -2.06 0.09 19.41
N ARG A 340 -0.74 0.12 19.25
CA ARG A 340 0.15 0.91 20.14
C ARG A 340 -0.16 2.39 20.10
N LEU A 341 -0.47 2.95 18.92
CA LEU A 341 -0.89 4.34 18.82
C LEU A 341 -2.26 4.58 19.47
N HIS A 342 -3.14 3.60 19.44
CA HIS A 342 -4.40 3.62 20.17
C HIS A 342 -4.17 3.65 21.70
N GLU A 343 -3.35 2.74 22.23
CA GLU A 343 -2.96 2.70 23.65
C GLU A 343 -2.33 4.02 24.12
N GLN A 344 -1.52 4.64 23.26
CA GLN A 344 -0.88 5.92 23.51
C GLN A 344 -1.82 7.12 23.37
N GLY A 345 -3.09 6.92 23.04
CA GLY A 345 -4.07 7.99 22.84
C GLY A 345 -3.79 8.88 21.63
N VAL A 346 -3.00 8.42 20.64
CA VAL A 346 -2.66 9.17 19.42
C VAL A 346 -3.79 9.11 18.40
N LEU A 347 -4.37 7.93 18.20
CA LEU A 347 -5.54 7.69 17.35
C LEU A 347 -6.52 6.77 18.08
N LYS A 348 -7.75 6.64 17.57
CA LYS A 348 -8.74 5.71 18.11
C LYS A 348 -9.10 4.62 17.09
N ILE A 349 -8.95 3.36 17.47
CA ILE A 349 -9.46 2.21 16.70
C ILE A 349 -10.85 1.87 17.22
N HIS A 350 -11.76 1.53 16.30
CA HIS A 350 -13.11 1.06 16.60
C HIS A 350 -13.24 -0.41 16.17
N LEU A 351 -13.40 -1.31 17.13
CA LEU A 351 -13.50 -2.76 16.92
C LEU A 351 -14.88 -3.33 17.29
N GLY A 352 -15.82 -2.51 17.66
CA GLY A 352 -17.13 -2.93 18.10
C GLY A 352 -18.27 -2.20 17.41
N ASP A 353 -19.47 -2.50 17.87
CA ASP A 353 -20.70 -1.81 17.52
C ASP A 353 -20.64 -0.33 17.90
N CYS A 354 -21.08 0.52 17.00
CA CYS A 354 -21.14 1.97 17.24
C CYS A 354 -22.49 2.45 17.79
N ARG A 355 -23.41 1.57 18.08
CA ARG A 355 -24.68 1.96 18.73
C ARG A 355 -24.40 2.65 20.07
N PRO A 356 -25.19 3.66 20.46
CA PRO A 356 -25.16 4.15 21.82
C PRO A 356 -25.43 2.98 22.75
N SER A 357 -24.61 2.80 23.80
CA SER A 357 -24.95 1.86 24.86
C SER A 357 -26.35 2.25 25.38
N SER A 358 -27.33 1.39 25.23
CA SER A 358 -28.59 1.51 25.96
C SER A 358 -28.23 1.54 27.46
N ARG A 359 -28.33 2.72 28.04
CA ARG A 359 -28.21 2.89 29.50
C ARG A 359 -29.38 2.23 30.21
#